data_b2ee532ecf21f37e2e48ee7f97a88a34
#
_entry.id   b2ee532ecf21f37e2e48ee7f97a88a34
#
_cell.length_a   1.000
_cell.length_b   1.000
_cell.length_c   1.000
_cell.angle_alpha   90.00
_cell.angle_beta   90.00
_cell.angle_gamma   90.00
#
_symmetry.space_group_name_H-M   'P 1'
#
loop_
_entity.id
_entity.type
_entity.pdbx_description
1 polymer ?
#
loop_
_entity_poly.entity_id
_entity_poly.type
_entity_poly.pdbx_seq_one_letter_code
_entity_poly.pdbx_strand_id
1 'polypeptide(L)'
;MDPRFGRLLTAGLQKLTLITTLKEKDPDQLKKVPILMELYRLKKMRGFNLSVKIDNQLHGKVYIGMRDENYTGAIVTSANFTDNGLENNHEWGIFFNDQKEISNMHQQIVKDASLELTEKALMKMKQWIDDNPKEDVKSPSIDVSFIDMIEKPFVNKDGLTYWLKPLGRDHKPVPDTAFYGDARHLITFSKRGRPTGIKEGHVVIAYSIITMQLISVFVASNDRGQLVEFSVPGDEQWPYYIWCKNKTPQYGASWPQINLTLHTIREEFLRQQSTATVLPSGNKLKALQWGSDHVSATPEFGEFVVSKMTKKEKTL
;
A
#
# COMPACT_ATOMS: atom_id res chain seq x y z
N MET A 1 -13.57 22.38 -16.15
CA MET A 1 -13.64 22.24 -14.67
C MET A 1 -15.09 22.43 -14.30
N ASP A 2 -15.64 21.53 -13.49
CA ASP A 2 -16.96 21.75 -12.92
C ASP A 2 -16.92 23.05 -12.08
N PRO A 3 -17.76 24.04 -12.37
CA PRO A 3 -17.73 25.34 -11.67
C PRO A 3 -17.92 25.22 -10.16
N ARG A 4 -18.50 24.12 -9.69
CA ARG A 4 -18.78 23.84 -8.29
C ARG A 4 -17.54 23.48 -7.50
N PHE A 5 -16.63 22.69 -8.07
CA PHE A 5 -15.31 22.49 -7.47
C PHE A 5 -14.58 23.84 -7.30
N GLY A 6 -14.73 24.73 -8.27
CA GLY A 6 -14.23 26.09 -8.16
C GLY A 6 -14.78 26.84 -6.97
N ARG A 7 -16.07 26.76 -6.67
CA ARG A 7 -16.71 27.43 -5.52
C ARG A 7 -16.33 26.83 -4.19
N LEU A 8 -16.27 25.50 -4.06
CA LEU A 8 -15.80 24.82 -2.85
C LEU A 8 -14.34 25.14 -2.49
N LEU A 9 -13.53 25.40 -3.51
CA LEU A 9 -12.10 25.66 -3.34
C LEU A 9 -11.75 27.14 -3.19
N THR A 10 -12.75 28.06 -3.19
CA THR A 10 -12.48 29.50 -3.31
C THR A 10 -12.14 30.22 -2.02
N ALA A 11 -12.45 29.71 -0.85
CA ALA A 11 -12.25 30.48 0.39
C ALA A 11 -11.58 29.66 1.48
N GLY A 12 -10.24 29.60 1.46
CA GLY A 12 -9.50 29.14 2.61
C GLY A 12 -9.55 27.64 2.90
N LEU A 13 -9.88 26.80 1.91
CA LEU A 13 -9.81 25.36 2.07
C LEU A 13 -8.38 24.91 2.37
N GLN A 14 -8.16 24.37 3.56
CA GLN A 14 -6.85 23.87 3.99
C GLN A 14 -6.67 22.39 3.70
N LYS A 15 -7.75 21.59 3.76
CA LYS A 15 -7.72 20.14 3.60
C LYS A 15 -9.01 19.64 2.96
N LEU A 16 -8.86 18.74 1.98
CA LEU A 16 -9.95 17.98 1.38
C LEU A 16 -9.63 16.48 1.47
N THR A 17 -10.53 15.71 2.06
CA THR A 17 -10.53 14.26 1.98
C THR A 17 -11.71 13.82 1.13
N LEU A 18 -11.43 13.18 0.00
CA LEU A 18 -12.43 12.61 -0.88
C LEU A 18 -12.40 11.08 -0.77
N ILE A 19 -13.55 10.46 -0.52
CA ILE A 19 -13.70 9.01 -0.55
C ILE A 19 -14.62 8.66 -1.71
N THR A 20 -14.17 7.77 -2.59
CA THR A 20 -14.91 7.39 -3.80
C THR A 20 -14.72 5.90 -4.12
N THR A 21 -15.44 5.42 -5.14
CA THR A 21 -15.32 4.04 -5.63
C THR A 21 -14.50 3.99 -6.91
N LEU A 22 -13.72 2.90 -7.08
CA LEU A 22 -13.12 2.46 -8.35
C LEU A 22 -13.42 0.96 -8.49
N LYS A 23 -14.66 0.63 -8.86
CA LYS A 23 -15.11 -0.77 -8.96
C LYS A 23 -14.46 -1.43 -10.19
N GLU A 24 -14.04 -2.67 -10.03
CA GLU A 24 -13.45 -3.44 -11.12
C GLU A 24 -14.37 -3.47 -12.35
N LYS A 25 -13.76 -3.34 -13.52
CA LYS A 25 -14.42 -3.37 -14.83
C LYS A 25 -15.59 -2.37 -15.02
N ASP A 26 -15.76 -1.43 -14.10
CA ASP A 26 -16.80 -0.40 -14.18
C ASP A 26 -16.37 0.72 -15.14
N PRO A 27 -17.10 0.97 -16.25
CA PRO A 27 -16.78 2.04 -17.21
C PRO A 27 -16.75 3.44 -16.60
N ASP A 28 -17.46 3.66 -15.49
CA ASP A 28 -17.44 4.96 -14.80
C ASP A 28 -16.03 5.37 -14.31
N GLN A 29 -15.10 4.42 -14.21
CA GLN A 29 -13.70 4.72 -13.92
C GLN A 29 -13.08 5.63 -14.99
N LEU A 30 -13.46 5.46 -16.26
CA LEU A 30 -12.98 6.30 -17.38
C LEU A 30 -13.32 7.77 -17.19
N LYS A 31 -14.48 8.07 -16.60
CA LYS A 31 -14.90 9.45 -16.27
C LYS A 31 -14.25 9.96 -15.00
N LYS A 32 -14.09 9.10 -13.99
CA LYS A 32 -13.57 9.49 -12.68
C LYS A 32 -12.10 9.88 -12.73
N VAL A 33 -11.27 9.16 -13.48
CA VAL A 33 -9.82 9.42 -13.55
C VAL A 33 -9.49 10.84 -13.98
N PRO A 34 -10.04 11.40 -15.09
CA PRO A 34 -9.79 12.80 -15.46
C PRO A 34 -10.22 13.81 -14.38
N ILE A 35 -11.36 13.58 -13.72
CA ILE A 35 -11.86 14.45 -12.65
C ILE A 35 -10.92 14.44 -11.45
N LEU A 36 -10.43 13.27 -11.06
CA LEU A 36 -9.49 13.12 -9.95
C LEU A 36 -8.11 13.72 -10.27
N MET A 37 -7.65 13.61 -11.51
CA MET A 37 -6.44 14.30 -11.96
C MET A 37 -6.57 15.82 -11.87
N GLU A 38 -7.73 16.36 -12.24
CA GLU A 38 -7.99 17.79 -12.12
C GLU A 38 -7.97 18.24 -10.64
N LEU A 39 -8.47 17.44 -9.70
CA LEU A 39 -8.33 17.73 -8.26
C LEU A 39 -6.88 17.79 -7.81
N TYR A 40 -6.02 16.89 -8.29
CA TYR A 40 -4.59 16.96 -7.98
C TYR A 40 -3.91 18.18 -8.60
N ARG A 41 -4.33 18.60 -9.80
CA ARG A 41 -3.87 19.85 -10.42
C ARG A 41 -4.26 21.06 -9.57
N LEU A 42 -5.50 21.11 -9.10
CA LEU A 42 -6.01 22.19 -8.24
C LEU A 42 -5.30 22.23 -6.89
N LYS A 43 -5.01 21.07 -6.28
CA LYS A 43 -4.17 20.98 -5.08
C LYS A 43 -2.84 21.73 -5.27
N LYS A 44 -2.16 21.47 -6.40
CA LYS A 44 -0.89 22.15 -6.70
C LYS A 44 -1.04 23.67 -6.90
N MET A 45 -2.13 24.08 -7.55
CA MET A 45 -2.36 25.51 -7.82
C MET A 45 -2.81 26.30 -6.59
N ARG A 46 -3.54 25.69 -5.67
CA ARG A 46 -4.20 26.35 -4.54
C ARG A 46 -3.54 26.08 -3.20
N GLY A 47 -2.65 25.11 -3.12
CA GLY A 47 -1.85 24.81 -1.92
C GLY A 47 -2.59 24.10 -0.79
N PHE A 48 -3.77 23.51 -1.03
CA PHE A 48 -4.48 22.73 0.00
C PHE A 48 -4.02 21.27 0.07
N ASN A 49 -4.22 20.65 1.22
CA ASN A 49 -3.94 19.21 1.40
C ASN A 49 -5.07 18.37 0.81
N LEU A 50 -4.74 17.46 -0.12
CA LEU A 50 -5.69 16.53 -0.73
C LEU A 50 -5.31 15.10 -0.36
N SER A 51 -6.29 14.36 0.17
CA SER A 51 -6.27 12.90 0.29
C SER A 51 -7.46 12.33 -0.48
N VAL A 52 -7.19 11.40 -1.39
CA VAL A 52 -8.25 10.68 -2.12
C VAL A 52 -8.15 9.22 -1.71
N LYS A 53 -9.25 8.69 -1.19
CA LYS A 53 -9.33 7.31 -0.70
C LYS A 53 -10.37 6.53 -1.47
N ILE A 54 -10.19 5.23 -1.57
CA ILE A 54 -11.09 4.32 -2.28
C ILE A 54 -11.74 3.38 -1.28
N ASP A 55 -13.07 3.34 -1.36
CA ASP A 55 -13.90 2.33 -0.72
C ASP A 55 -14.95 1.83 -1.73
N ASN A 56 -14.74 0.63 -2.27
CA ASN A 56 -15.65 0.06 -3.28
C ASN A 56 -16.97 -0.45 -2.73
N GLN A 57 -17.14 -0.46 -1.42
CA GLN A 57 -18.40 -0.79 -0.74
C GLN A 57 -19.21 0.47 -0.39
N LEU A 58 -18.65 1.66 -0.60
CA LEU A 58 -19.30 2.92 -0.28
C LEU A 58 -20.57 3.14 -1.12
N HIS A 59 -21.70 3.28 -0.44
CA HIS A 59 -22.97 3.70 -1.02
C HIS A 59 -23.50 5.01 -0.42
N GLY A 60 -23.00 5.40 0.74
CA GLY A 60 -23.37 6.62 1.44
C GLY A 60 -22.88 7.87 0.70
N LYS A 61 -23.66 8.95 0.76
CA LYS A 61 -23.26 10.29 0.38
C LYS A 61 -23.25 11.13 1.65
N VAL A 62 -22.05 11.40 2.13
CA VAL A 62 -21.82 12.09 3.40
C VAL A 62 -20.87 13.26 3.16
N TYR A 63 -21.26 14.43 3.59
CA TYR A 63 -20.47 15.66 3.53
C TYR A 63 -20.20 16.13 4.95
N ILE A 64 -18.95 16.22 5.34
CA ILE A 64 -18.53 16.63 6.68
C ILE A 64 -17.71 17.91 6.59
N GLY A 65 -18.20 18.96 7.21
CA GLY A 65 -17.50 20.23 7.36
C GLY A 65 -16.66 20.25 8.64
N MET A 66 -15.44 20.81 8.53
CA MET A 66 -14.55 21.01 9.66
C MET A 66 -13.90 22.39 9.60
N ARG A 67 -13.70 23.02 10.76
CA ARG A 67 -12.93 24.26 10.93
C ARG A 67 -12.06 24.12 12.19
N ASP A 68 -10.77 24.39 12.07
CA ASP A 68 -9.81 24.32 13.18
C ASP A 68 -9.94 23.01 13.99
N GLU A 69 -9.96 21.88 13.27
CA GLU A 69 -10.14 20.51 13.78
C GLU A 69 -11.51 20.20 14.44
N ASN A 70 -12.41 21.17 14.52
CA ASN A 70 -13.77 20.97 15.01
C ASN A 70 -14.76 20.72 13.88
N TYR A 71 -15.69 19.82 14.08
CA TYR A 71 -16.76 19.59 13.10
C TYR A 71 -17.74 20.77 13.09
N THR A 72 -18.04 21.30 11.92
CA THR A 72 -19.06 22.37 11.77
C THR A 72 -20.43 21.80 11.44
N GLY A 73 -20.50 20.58 10.99
CA GLY A 73 -21.71 19.85 10.68
C GLY A 73 -21.47 18.72 9.70
N ALA A 74 -22.44 17.84 9.55
CA ALA A 74 -22.46 16.81 8.55
C ALA A 74 -23.83 16.69 7.86
N ILE A 75 -23.82 16.35 6.59
CA ILE A 75 -25.03 16.06 5.81
C ILE A 75 -24.93 14.62 5.32
N VAL A 76 -25.93 13.81 5.63
CA VAL A 76 -26.15 12.50 5.02
C VAL A 76 -27.31 12.63 4.07
N THR A 77 -27.13 12.23 2.79
CA THR A 77 -28.10 12.52 1.75
C THR A 77 -28.14 11.43 0.68
N SER A 78 -29.19 11.42 -0.12
CA SER A 78 -29.27 10.65 -1.37
C SER A 78 -28.52 11.35 -2.51
N ALA A 79 -28.27 12.65 -2.40
CA ALA A 79 -27.64 13.46 -3.44
C ALA A 79 -26.17 13.07 -3.68
N ASN A 80 -25.86 12.72 -4.93
CA ASN A 80 -24.47 12.63 -5.38
C ASN A 80 -23.90 14.04 -5.59
N PHE A 81 -22.56 14.16 -5.50
CA PHE A 81 -21.85 15.39 -5.82
C PHE A 81 -21.75 15.59 -7.34
N THR A 82 -22.89 15.74 -7.98
CA THR A 82 -23.09 15.94 -9.44
C THR A 82 -24.10 17.03 -9.68
N ASP A 83 -24.17 17.59 -10.91
CA ASP A 83 -25.18 18.59 -11.27
C ASP A 83 -26.59 18.08 -10.99
N ASN A 84 -26.88 16.86 -11.42
CA ASN A 84 -28.22 16.28 -11.22
C ASN A 84 -28.54 16.09 -9.74
N GLY A 85 -27.57 15.59 -8.94
CA GLY A 85 -27.79 15.33 -7.51
C GLY A 85 -27.87 16.60 -6.66
N LEU A 86 -27.24 17.70 -7.08
CA LEU A 86 -27.20 18.94 -6.28
C LEU A 86 -28.22 20.00 -6.73
N GLU A 87 -28.65 19.97 -8.00
CA GLU A 87 -29.45 21.06 -8.56
C GLU A 87 -30.73 20.57 -9.27
N ASN A 88 -30.74 19.35 -9.85
CA ASN A 88 -31.83 18.94 -10.75
C ASN A 88 -32.75 17.85 -10.19
N ASN A 89 -32.25 17.01 -9.27
CA ASN A 89 -33.04 15.92 -8.69
C ASN A 89 -33.74 16.35 -7.40
N HIS A 90 -34.86 15.69 -7.09
CA HIS A 90 -35.43 15.75 -5.75
C HIS A 90 -34.64 14.84 -4.81
N GLU A 91 -33.84 15.44 -3.94
CA GLU A 91 -32.96 14.73 -3.03
C GLU A 91 -33.37 14.98 -1.59
N TRP A 92 -33.15 14.00 -0.74
CA TRP A 92 -33.40 14.08 0.70
C TRP A 92 -32.11 13.95 1.48
N GLY A 93 -32.03 14.69 2.57
CA GLY A 93 -30.86 14.62 3.45
C GLY A 93 -31.19 15.03 4.87
N ILE A 94 -30.34 14.63 5.79
CA ILE A 94 -30.39 15.00 7.20
C ILE A 94 -29.10 15.75 7.55
N PHE A 95 -29.26 16.89 8.20
CA PHE A 95 -28.13 17.65 8.75
C PHE A 95 -27.93 17.27 10.22
N PHE A 96 -26.67 17.04 10.57
CA PHE A 96 -26.22 16.76 11.94
C PHE A 96 -25.27 17.85 12.42
N ASN A 97 -25.36 18.20 13.70
CA ASN A 97 -24.44 19.13 14.35
C ASN A 97 -23.86 18.57 15.67
N ASP A 98 -24.22 17.36 16.07
CA ASP A 98 -23.63 16.69 17.22
C ASP A 98 -22.19 16.26 16.92
N GLN A 99 -21.25 16.84 17.69
CA GLN A 99 -19.80 16.63 17.50
C GLN A 99 -19.40 15.17 17.66
N LYS A 100 -19.96 14.47 18.63
CA LYS A 100 -19.62 13.08 18.94
C LYS A 100 -20.12 12.13 17.84
N GLU A 101 -21.33 12.35 17.38
CA GLU A 101 -21.93 11.54 16.31
C GLU A 101 -21.17 11.74 15.01
N ILE A 102 -20.86 12.99 14.64
CA ILE A 102 -20.08 13.30 13.43
C ILE A 102 -18.68 12.69 13.54
N SER A 103 -18.02 12.77 14.71
CA SER A 103 -16.71 12.18 14.93
C SER A 103 -16.73 10.68 14.73
N ASN A 104 -17.69 9.98 15.33
CA ASN A 104 -17.84 8.54 15.20
C ASN A 104 -18.06 8.12 13.73
N MET A 105 -18.97 8.81 13.04
CA MET A 105 -19.25 8.56 11.63
C MET A 105 -18.01 8.81 10.75
N HIS A 106 -17.30 9.92 10.96
CA HIS A 106 -16.08 10.26 10.23
C HIS A 106 -14.99 9.22 10.43
N GLN A 107 -14.74 8.81 11.68
CA GLN A 107 -13.75 7.79 12.00
C GLN A 107 -14.06 6.45 11.32
N GLN A 108 -15.33 6.02 11.35
CA GLN A 108 -15.75 4.78 10.70
C GLN A 108 -15.55 4.85 9.18
N ILE A 109 -16.01 5.92 8.52
CA ILE A 109 -15.87 6.10 7.08
C ILE A 109 -14.39 6.10 6.66
N VAL A 110 -13.53 6.79 7.42
CA VAL A 110 -12.09 6.86 7.12
C VAL A 110 -11.39 5.53 7.36
N LYS A 111 -11.83 4.76 8.38
CA LYS A 111 -11.32 3.42 8.67
C LYS A 111 -11.64 2.43 7.52
N ASP A 112 -12.85 2.48 6.99
CA ASP A 112 -13.28 1.58 5.92
C ASP A 112 -12.59 1.92 4.58
N ALA A 113 -12.28 3.19 4.34
CA ALA A 113 -11.57 3.66 3.15
C ALA A 113 -10.04 3.50 3.29
N SER A 114 -9.55 2.28 3.17
CA SER A 114 -8.15 1.92 3.44
C SER A 114 -7.16 2.16 2.30
N LEU A 115 -7.64 2.34 1.05
CA LEU A 115 -6.77 2.53 -0.11
C LEU A 115 -6.63 4.01 -0.43
N GLU A 116 -5.40 4.51 -0.50
CA GLU A 116 -5.12 5.89 -0.90
C GLU A 116 -4.74 5.94 -2.38
N LEU A 117 -5.45 6.76 -3.13
CA LEU A 117 -5.20 6.99 -4.55
C LEU A 117 -4.14 8.07 -4.71
N THR A 118 -2.97 7.67 -5.17
CA THR A 118 -1.85 8.59 -5.40
C THR A 118 -1.91 9.21 -6.78
N GLU A 119 -1.26 10.39 -6.96
CA GLU A 119 -1.10 11.01 -8.28
C GLU A 119 -0.41 10.07 -9.28
N LYS A 120 0.61 9.32 -8.82
CA LYS A 120 1.32 8.32 -9.63
C LYS A 120 0.37 7.22 -10.16
N ALA A 121 -0.52 6.73 -9.31
CA ALA A 121 -1.51 5.74 -9.74
C ALA A 121 -2.49 6.34 -10.78
N LEU A 122 -2.95 7.58 -10.57
CA LEU A 122 -3.79 8.28 -11.54
C LEU A 122 -3.11 8.48 -12.89
N MET A 123 -1.82 8.80 -12.90
CA MET A 123 -1.04 8.91 -14.15
C MET A 123 -1.01 7.58 -14.91
N LYS A 124 -0.82 6.44 -14.23
CA LYS A 124 -0.87 5.11 -14.85
C LYS A 124 -2.25 4.81 -15.44
N MET A 125 -3.31 5.14 -14.70
CA MET A 125 -4.69 4.97 -15.17
C MET A 125 -4.98 5.84 -16.40
N LYS A 126 -4.55 7.09 -16.38
CA LYS A 126 -4.70 8.01 -17.52
C LYS A 126 -3.94 7.51 -18.74
N GLN A 127 -2.70 7.05 -18.56
CA GLN A 127 -1.92 6.46 -19.64
C GLN A 127 -2.65 5.27 -20.26
N TRP A 128 -3.20 4.37 -19.44
CA TRP A 128 -3.99 3.25 -19.94
C TRP A 128 -5.20 3.72 -20.76
N ILE A 129 -5.94 4.75 -20.30
CA ILE A 129 -7.07 5.33 -21.04
C ILE A 129 -6.60 5.85 -22.40
N ASP A 130 -5.49 6.58 -22.45
CA ASP A 130 -4.97 7.15 -23.68
C ASP A 130 -4.49 6.07 -24.67
N ASP A 131 -3.94 4.98 -24.17
CA ASP A 131 -3.49 3.84 -24.98
C ASP A 131 -4.64 2.94 -25.46
N ASN A 132 -5.83 3.05 -24.85
CA ASN A 132 -7.02 2.25 -25.17
C ASN A 132 -8.24 3.11 -25.56
N PRO A 133 -8.16 3.91 -26.63
CA PRO A 133 -9.21 4.89 -26.99
C PRO A 133 -10.52 4.25 -27.49
N LYS A 134 -10.57 2.93 -27.69
CA LYS A 134 -11.78 2.19 -28.06
C LYS A 134 -12.68 1.88 -26.88
N GLU A 135 -12.17 1.97 -25.66
CA GLU A 135 -12.97 1.78 -24.45
C GLU A 135 -13.94 2.95 -24.29
N ASP A 136 -15.22 2.63 -24.18
CA ASP A 136 -16.29 3.63 -24.05
C ASP A 136 -17.00 3.48 -22.70
N VAL A 137 -17.35 4.60 -22.13
CA VAL A 137 -18.20 4.70 -20.92
C VAL A 137 -19.58 4.06 -21.12
N LYS A 138 -20.04 3.93 -22.35
CA LYS A 138 -21.30 3.25 -22.69
C LYS A 138 -21.19 1.74 -22.73
N SER A 139 -19.98 1.19 -22.73
CA SER A 139 -19.78 -0.25 -22.65
C SER A 139 -20.30 -0.79 -21.32
N PRO A 140 -20.83 -2.02 -21.27
CA PRO A 140 -21.31 -2.64 -20.03
C PRO A 140 -20.17 -2.93 -19.04
N SER A 141 -18.94 -3.09 -19.54
CA SER A 141 -17.72 -3.26 -18.73
C SER A 141 -16.49 -2.85 -19.53
N ILE A 142 -15.40 -2.58 -18.83
CA ILE A 142 -14.07 -2.35 -19.42
C ILE A 142 -13.13 -3.47 -19.00
N ASP A 143 -12.13 -3.78 -19.85
CA ASP A 143 -11.18 -4.87 -19.59
C ASP A 143 -9.97 -4.43 -18.77
N VAL A 144 -10.23 -3.68 -17.71
CA VAL A 144 -9.21 -3.25 -16.75
C VAL A 144 -9.78 -3.07 -15.35
N SER A 145 -8.94 -3.33 -14.36
CA SER A 145 -9.19 -2.99 -12.96
C SER A 145 -8.26 -1.86 -12.53
N PHE A 146 -8.75 -0.63 -12.48
CA PHE A 146 -7.94 0.51 -12.05
C PHE A 146 -7.52 0.43 -10.59
N ILE A 147 -8.27 -0.31 -9.77
CA ILE A 147 -7.90 -0.50 -8.36
C ILE A 147 -6.57 -1.26 -8.21
N ASP A 148 -6.23 -2.12 -9.18
CA ASP A 148 -4.97 -2.86 -9.16
C ASP A 148 -3.75 -1.98 -9.49
N MET A 149 -3.98 -0.80 -10.07
CA MET A 149 -2.94 0.21 -10.31
C MET A 149 -2.62 1.04 -9.07
N ILE A 150 -3.47 0.98 -8.04
CA ILE A 150 -3.24 1.64 -6.76
C ILE A 150 -2.26 0.79 -5.95
N GLU A 151 -1.17 1.39 -5.57
CA GLU A 151 -0.28 0.77 -4.59
C GLU A 151 -1.05 0.69 -3.27
N LYS A 152 -1.47 -0.51 -2.89
CA LYS A 152 -2.16 -0.72 -1.61
C LYS A 152 -1.22 -0.27 -0.50
N PRO A 153 -1.64 0.67 0.37
CA PRO A 153 -0.85 0.99 1.55
C PRO A 153 -0.64 -0.31 2.33
N PHE A 154 0.51 -0.40 2.95
CA PHE A 154 0.81 -1.47 3.87
C PHE A 154 -0.07 -1.28 5.12
N VAL A 155 -1.34 -1.67 5.03
CA VAL A 155 -2.25 -1.64 6.17
C VAL A 155 -2.11 -2.97 6.89
N ASN A 156 -1.73 -2.91 8.15
CA ASN A 156 -1.87 -4.04 9.06
C ASN A 156 -3.36 -4.38 9.13
N LYS A 157 -3.80 -5.30 8.27
CA LYS A 157 -5.08 -5.97 8.47
C LYS A 157 -4.81 -7.05 9.52
N ASP A 158 -5.64 -7.14 10.54
CA ASP A 158 -5.65 -8.23 11.49
C ASP A 158 -5.37 -9.54 10.78
N GLY A 159 -4.17 -10.14 11.03
CA GLY A 159 -3.73 -11.36 10.37
C GLY A 159 -2.55 -11.26 9.40
N LEU A 160 -1.99 -10.09 9.09
CA LEU A 160 -0.75 -9.97 8.32
C LEU A 160 0.42 -10.56 9.09
N THR A 161 1.06 -11.55 8.50
CA THR A 161 2.27 -12.16 9.04
C THR A 161 3.49 -11.62 8.32
N TYR A 162 4.47 -11.17 9.10
CA TYR A 162 5.76 -10.73 8.62
C TYR A 162 6.78 -11.85 8.74
N TRP A 163 7.56 -12.04 7.69
CA TRP A 163 8.57 -13.07 7.61
C TRP A 163 9.94 -12.44 7.35
N LEU A 164 10.90 -12.79 8.16
CA LEU A 164 12.31 -12.45 7.94
C LEU A 164 12.93 -13.56 7.10
N LYS A 165 13.44 -13.23 5.92
CA LYS A 165 14.03 -14.18 4.97
C LYS A 165 15.51 -13.88 4.76
N PRO A 166 16.40 -14.73 5.26
CA PRO A 166 17.82 -14.66 4.94
C PRO A 166 18.07 -15.00 3.47
N LEU A 167 18.86 -14.19 2.81
CA LEU A 167 19.38 -14.43 1.47
C LEU A 167 20.91 -14.53 1.53
N GLY A 168 21.46 -15.39 0.72
CA GLY A 168 22.87 -15.69 0.64
C GLY A 168 23.10 -17.18 0.39
N ARG A 169 24.34 -17.57 0.12
CA ARG A 169 24.66 -18.93 -0.29
C ARG A 169 25.96 -19.39 0.37
N ASP A 170 26.04 -20.66 0.79
CA ASP A 170 27.25 -21.30 1.31
C ASP A 170 27.97 -20.47 2.39
N HIS A 171 27.19 -19.97 3.35
CA HIS A 171 27.68 -19.07 4.40
C HIS A 171 28.32 -17.78 3.88
N LYS A 172 28.01 -17.36 2.64
CA LYS A 172 28.42 -16.08 2.08
C LYS A 172 27.25 -15.12 2.00
N PRO A 173 27.47 -13.84 2.28
CA PRO A 173 26.44 -12.82 2.14
C PRO A 173 26.03 -12.67 0.67
N VAL A 174 24.90 -12.01 0.44
CA VAL A 174 24.52 -11.58 -0.90
C VAL A 174 25.60 -10.65 -1.44
N PRO A 175 26.11 -10.85 -2.67
CA PRO A 175 27.08 -9.94 -3.27
C PRO A 175 26.49 -8.53 -3.44
N ASP A 176 27.30 -7.50 -3.21
CA ASP A 176 26.88 -6.09 -3.40
C ASP A 176 26.48 -5.75 -4.84
N THR A 177 26.84 -6.61 -5.79
CA THR A 177 26.43 -6.52 -7.20
C THR A 177 25.04 -7.10 -7.47
N ALA A 178 24.43 -7.79 -6.50
CA ALA A 178 23.12 -8.39 -6.69
C ALA A 178 22.01 -7.32 -6.71
N PHE A 179 21.18 -7.37 -7.74
CA PHE A 179 20.13 -6.40 -7.99
C PHE A 179 18.76 -6.91 -7.52
N TYR A 180 18.10 -6.12 -6.70
CA TYR A 180 16.75 -6.38 -6.17
C TYR A 180 15.77 -5.25 -6.48
N GLY A 181 15.99 -4.52 -7.57
CA GLY A 181 15.16 -3.38 -7.98
C GLY A 181 13.95 -3.73 -8.84
N ASP A 182 13.80 -4.99 -9.26
CA ASP A 182 12.67 -5.40 -10.10
C ASP A 182 11.33 -5.34 -9.34
N ALA A 183 10.25 -5.03 -10.05
CA ALA A 183 8.91 -4.95 -9.48
C ALA A 183 8.38 -6.30 -8.97
N ARG A 184 8.87 -7.41 -9.54
CA ARG A 184 8.61 -8.79 -9.09
C ARG A 184 9.94 -9.49 -8.89
N HIS A 185 9.98 -10.32 -7.86
CA HIS A 185 11.18 -11.10 -7.55
C HIS A 185 10.79 -12.50 -7.11
N LEU A 186 11.57 -13.49 -7.56
CA LEU A 186 11.42 -14.88 -7.15
C LEU A 186 12.23 -15.11 -5.87
N ILE A 187 11.55 -15.44 -4.79
CA ILE A 187 12.18 -15.80 -3.51
C ILE A 187 12.21 -17.31 -3.39
N THR A 188 13.41 -17.87 -3.23
CA THR A 188 13.63 -19.31 -3.11
C THR A 188 13.72 -19.78 -1.66
N PHE A 189 13.33 -21.04 -1.43
CA PHE A 189 13.32 -21.66 -0.11
C PHE A 189 13.94 -23.07 -0.18
N SER A 190 14.62 -23.45 0.92
CA SER A 190 15.35 -24.71 0.98
C SER A 190 14.42 -25.93 1.03
N LYS A 191 14.97 -27.10 0.70
CA LYS A 191 14.27 -28.40 0.85
C LYS A 191 13.73 -28.62 2.26
N ARG A 192 14.45 -28.12 3.29
CA ARG A 192 14.06 -28.24 4.69
C ARG A 192 13.08 -27.15 5.15
N GLY A 193 13.08 -26.01 4.45
CA GLY A 193 12.29 -24.82 4.80
C GLY A 193 11.14 -24.57 3.81
N ARG A 194 10.36 -25.61 3.43
CA ARG A 194 9.20 -25.39 2.56
C ARG A 194 8.29 -24.29 3.09
N PRO A 195 7.96 -23.25 2.31
CA PRO A 195 7.29 -22.04 2.81
C PRO A 195 5.77 -22.22 2.96
N THR A 196 5.34 -23.27 3.65
CA THR A 196 3.91 -23.60 3.84
C THR A 196 3.16 -22.57 4.70
N GLY A 197 3.88 -21.90 5.60
CA GLY A 197 3.33 -20.84 6.46
C GLY A 197 3.17 -19.48 5.78
N ILE A 198 3.89 -19.26 4.66
CA ILE A 198 3.81 -17.99 3.93
C ILE A 198 2.61 -18.08 2.97
N LYS A 199 1.61 -17.22 3.18
CA LYS A 199 0.40 -17.14 2.35
C LYS A 199 0.45 -15.90 1.45
N GLU A 200 -0.47 -15.84 0.49
CA GLU A 200 -0.66 -14.64 -0.32
C GLU A 200 -0.93 -13.42 0.57
N GLY A 201 -0.31 -12.29 0.23
CA GLY A 201 -0.40 -11.05 0.98
C GLY A 201 0.54 -10.96 2.18
N HIS A 202 1.15 -12.06 2.65
CA HIS A 202 2.16 -12.01 3.70
C HIS A 202 3.39 -11.24 3.24
N VAL A 203 4.05 -10.60 4.19
CA VAL A 203 5.22 -9.77 3.96
C VAL A 203 6.49 -10.56 4.18
N VAL A 204 7.40 -10.49 3.24
CA VAL A 204 8.72 -11.09 3.31
C VAL A 204 9.77 -9.98 3.30
N ILE A 205 10.45 -9.80 4.42
CA ILE A 205 11.54 -8.85 4.59
C ILE A 205 12.84 -9.60 4.35
N ALA A 206 13.48 -9.31 3.21
CA ALA A 206 14.73 -9.95 2.84
C ALA A 206 15.93 -9.21 3.43
N TYR A 207 16.89 -9.97 3.91
CA TYR A 207 18.18 -9.46 4.41
C TYR A 207 19.32 -10.40 4.01
N SER A 208 20.53 -9.84 3.88
CA SER A 208 21.76 -10.61 3.59
C SER A 208 22.24 -11.35 4.84
N ILE A 209 22.53 -12.66 4.71
CA ILE A 209 23.16 -13.42 5.80
C ILE A 209 24.50 -12.78 6.19
N ILE A 210 24.97 -13.03 7.41
CA ILE A 210 26.24 -12.50 7.98
C ILE A 210 26.18 -11.00 8.24
N THR A 211 25.98 -10.17 7.19
CA THR A 211 25.94 -8.71 7.34
C THR A 211 24.64 -8.22 7.97
N MET A 212 23.58 -9.02 7.95
CA MET A 212 22.24 -8.67 8.41
C MET A 212 21.66 -7.42 7.72
N GLN A 213 22.25 -7.04 6.60
CA GLN A 213 21.85 -5.86 5.83
C GLN A 213 20.52 -6.11 5.13
N LEU A 214 19.59 -5.18 5.27
CA LEU A 214 18.28 -5.26 4.66
C LEU A 214 18.39 -5.05 3.15
N ILE A 215 17.67 -5.88 2.38
CA ILE A 215 17.74 -5.90 0.91
C ILE A 215 16.48 -5.30 0.29
N SER A 216 15.32 -5.84 0.61
CA SER A 216 14.05 -5.33 0.10
C SER A 216 12.87 -5.88 0.89
N VAL A 217 11.70 -5.26 0.71
CA VAL A 217 10.41 -5.73 1.22
C VAL A 217 9.58 -6.28 0.08
N PHE A 218 9.13 -7.50 0.25
CA PHE A 218 8.32 -8.21 -0.73
C PHE A 218 6.95 -8.57 -0.17
N VAL A 219 5.95 -8.74 -1.04
CA VAL A 219 4.64 -9.31 -0.71
C VAL A 219 4.46 -10.58 -1.51
N ALA A 220 4.20 -11.67 -0.80
CA ALA A 220 4.01 -12.98 -1.39
C ALA A 220 2.74 -13.03 -2.25
N SER A 221 2.83 -13.67 -3.42
CA SER A 221 1.68 -13.99 -4.26
C SER A 221 1.29 -15.47 -4.14
N ASN A 222 0.22 -15.84 -4.81
CA ASN A 222 -0.17 -17.25 -4.96
C ASN A 222 0.69 -18.02 -5.99
N ASP A 223 1.48 -17.32 -6.81
CA ASP A 223 2.38 -17.91 -7.80
C ASP A 223 3.59 -18.51 -7.08
N ARG A 224 3.52 -19.81 -6.83
CA ARG A 224 4.51 -20.58 -6.10
C ARG A 224 4.62 -22.00 -6.61
N GLY A 225 5.75 -22.61 -6.41
CA GLY A 225 5.97 -23.98 -6.88
C GLY A 225 7.32 -24.55 -6.48
N GLN A 226 7.74 -25.51 -7.26
CA GLN A 226 9.03 -26.17 -7.14
C GLN A 226 9.76 -26.10 -8.48
N LEU A 227 10.98 -25.60 -8.46
CA LEU A 227 11.89 -25.62 -9.60
C LEU A 227 12.31 -27.07 -9.87
N VAL A 228 12.33 -27.46 -11.12
CA VAL A 228 12.76 -28.79 -11.58
C VAL A 228 14.10 -28.73 -12.30
N GLU A 229 14.45 -27.55 -12.82
CA GLU A 229 15.71 -27.27 -13.51
C GLU A 229 16.49 -26.17 -12.78
N PHE A 230 17.80 -26.29 -12.72
CA PHE A 230 18.67 -25.38 -11.99
C PHE A 230 19.83 -24.95 -12.89
N SER A 231 19.96 -23.64 -13.09
CA SER A 231 21.01 -23.06 -13.93
C SER A 231 22.39 -23.02 -13.23
N VAL A 232 22.39 -23.11 -11.91
CA VAL A 232 23.62 -23.01 -11.10
C VAL A 232 23.74 -24.26 -10.21
N PRO A 233 24.88 -24.95 -10.24
CA PRO A 233 25.14 -26.07 -9.32
C PRO A 233 24.95 -25.67 -7.87
N GLY A 234 24.27 -26.50 -7.10
CA GLY A 234 23.95 -26.24 -5.68
C GLY A 234 22.59 -25.57 -5.46
N ASP A 235 21.92 -25.03 -6.50
CA ASP A 235 20.59 -24.43 -6.37
C ASP A 235 19.50 -25.45 -6.10
N GLU A 236 19.72 -26.72 -6.40
CA GLU A 236 18.84 -27.83 -6.07
C GLU A 236 18.54 -27.97 -4.57
N GLN A 237 19.29 -27.28 -3.71
CA GLN A 237 19.02 -27.17 -2.28
C GLN A 237 17.86 -26.21 -1.96
N TRP A 238 17.54 -25.28 -2.88
CA TRP A 238 16.47 -24.28 -2.74
C TRP A 238 15.41 -24.39 -3.85
N PRO A 239 14.73 -25.55 -3.96
CA PRO A 239 13.81 -25.80 -5.08
C PRO A 239 12.48 -25.11 -4.96
N TYR A 240 12.02 -24.76 -3.76
CA TYR A 240 10.74 -24.11 -3.58
C TYR A 240 10.84 -22.62 -3.85
N TYR A 241 9.82 -22.06 -4.47
CA TYR A 241 9.77 -20.63 -4.74
C TYR A 241 8.40 -20.02 -4.48
N ILE A 242 8.41 -18.72 -4.22
CA ILE A 242 7.24 -17.84 -4.24
C ILE A 242 7.62 -16.62 -5.08
N TRP A 243 6.80 -16.30 -6.07
CA TRP A 243 6.87 -15.00 -6.72
C TRP A 243 6.33 -13.93 -5.79
N CYS A 244 7.08 -12.86 -5.62
CA CYS A 244 6.75 -11.78 -4.72
C CYS A 244 6.73 -10.45 -5.46
N LYS A 245 5.78 -9.59 -5.10
CA LYS A 245 5.78 -8.19 -5.53
C LYS A 245 6.74 -7.40 -4.66
N ASN A 246 7.67 -6.69 -5.27
CA ASN A 246 8.61 -5.83 -4.56
C ASN A 246 7.90 -4.53 -4.12
N LYS A 247 8.00 -4.18 -2.85
CA LYS A 247 7.42 -2.96 -2.27
C LYS A 247 8.42 -1.82 -2.14
N THR A 248 9.69 -2.13 -2.18
CA THR A 248 10.79 -1.17 -2.06
C THR A 248 11.81 -1.36 -3.19
N PRO A 249 11.42 -1.20 -4.48
CA PRO A 249 12.30 -1.49 -5.60
C PRO A 249 13.50 -0.54 -5.71
N GLN A 250 13.35 0.75 -5.39
CA GLN A 250 14.48 1.68 -5.41
C GLN A 250 15.45 1.40 -4.27
N TYR A 251 14.92 1.05 -3.09
CA TYR A 251 15.75 0.55 -1.99
C TYR A 251 16.49 -0.73 -2.41
N GLY A 252 15.79 -1.70 -3.00
CA GLY A 252 16.37 -2.96 -3.47
C GLY A 252 17.42 -2.79 -4.59
N ALA A 253 17.30 -1.74 -5.40
CA ALA A 253 18.32 -1.38 -6.39
C ALA A 253 19.58 -0.78 -5.75
N SER A 254 19.46 -0.13 -4.59
CA SER A 254 20.53 0.62 -3.92
C SER A 254 20.89 0.06 -2.54
N TRP A 255 20.41 -1.14 -2.19
CA TRP A 255 20.51 -1.71 -0.85
C TRP A 255 21.97 -1.75 -0.29
N PRO A 256 23.02 -2.03 -1.09
CA PRO A 256 24.38 -2.09 -0.56
C PRO A 256 24.87 -0.73 -0.04
N GLN A 257 24.43 0.37 -0.67
CA GLN A 257 24.84 1.73 -0.32
C GLN A 257 24.07 2.28 0.89
N ILE A 258 22.89 1.74 1.18
CA ILE A 258 22.04 2.25 2.27
C ILE A 258 22.56 1.83 3.65
N ASN A 259 23.24 0.69 3.73
CA ASN A 259 23.85 0.15 4.94
C ASN A 259 22.91 0.11 6.17
N LEU A 260 21.64 -0.27 5.96
CA LEU A 260 20.66 -0.43 7.02
C LEU A 260 20.58 -1.91 7.41
N THR A 261 20.88 -2.23 8.66
CA THR A 261 20.90 -3.62 9.13
C THR A 261 19.69 -3.96 10.00
N LEU A 262 19.29 -5.23 9.98
CA LEU A 262 18.24 -5.74 10.85
C LEU A 262 18.63 -5.56 12.34
N HIS A 263 19.93 -5.63 12.67
CA HIS A 263 20.45 -5.41 14.01
C HIS A 263 20.21 -3.96 14.49
N THR A 264 20.57 -2.98 13.67
CA THR A 264 20.37 -1.56 13.98
C THR A 264 18.90 -1.22 14.18
N ILE A 265 18.04 -1.73 13.30
CA ILE A 265 16.58 -1.51 13.40
C ILE A 265 16.01 -2.17 14.67
N ARG A 266 16.46 -3.39 15.00
CA ARG A 266 16.06 -4.06 16.25
C ARG A 266 16.41 -3.24 17.49
N GLU A 267 17.61 -2.71 17.56
CA GLU A 267 18.03 -1.88 18.71
C GLU A 267 17.21 -0.60 18.81
N GLU A 268 16.92 0.03 17.69
CA GLU A 268 16.08 1.21 17.66
C GLU A 268 14.64 0.87 18.09
N PHE A 269 14.08 -0.22 17.61
CA PHE A 269 12.73 -0.68 17.96
C PHE A 269 12.63 -0.94 19.47
N LEU A 270 13.56 -1.69 20.06
CA LEU A 270 13.55 -2.03 21.49
C LEU A 270 13.79 -0.81 22.40
N ARG A 271 14.49 0.22 21.91
CA ARG A 271 14.58 1.49 22.64
C ARG A 271 13.24 2.25 22.68
N GLN A 272 12.46 2.19 21.60
CA GLN A 272 11.18 2.88 21.52
C GLN A 272 10.05 2.08 22.17
N GLN A 273 10.16 0.75 22.19
CA GLN A 273 9.14 -0.17 22.69
C GLN A 273 9.80 -1.24 23.58
N SER A 274 10.16 -0.87 24.79
CA SER A 274 10.97 -1.71 25.69
C SER A 274 10.32 -3.03 26.12
N THR A 275 8.99 -3.13 26.06
CA THR A 275 8.22 -4.36 26.40
C THR A 275 7.89 -5.23 25.20
N ALA A 276 8.15 -4.75 23.97
CA ALA A 276 7.85 -5.48 22.75
C ALA A 276 8.87 -6.57 22.46
N THR A 277 8.45 -7.57 21.66
CA THR A 277 9.32 -8.62 21.16
C THR A 277 9.51 -8.54 19.65
N VAL A 278 10.66 -8.96 19.18
CA VAL A 278 11.04 -8.95 17.75
C VAL A 278 10.51 -10.19 17.02
N LEU A 279 10.61 -11.33 17.69
CA LEU A 279 10.08 -12.61 17.21
C LEU A 279 9.07 -13.14 18.25
N PRO A 280 8.14 -14.01 17.86
CA PRO A 280 7.26 -14.69 18.81
C PRO A 280 8.02 -15.43 19.91
N SER A 281 9.25 -15.90 19.62
CA SER A 281 10.14 -16.58 20.56
C SER A 281 11.01 -15.63 21.42
N GLY A 282 10.88 -14.31 21.27
CA GLY A 282 11.63 -13.29 22.02
C GLY A 282 12.53 -12.40 21.16
N ASN A 283 13.52 -11.77 21.78
CA ASN A 283 14.31 -10.71 21.15
C ASN A 283 15.65 -11.15 20.54
N LYS A 284 15.97 -12.44 20.55
CA LYS A 284 17.26 -12.96 20.06
C LYS A 284 17.15 -13.33 18.58
N LEU A 285 17.91 -12.65 17.73
CA LEU A 285 18.00 -12.97 16.29
C LEU A 285 18.92 -14.18 15.98
N LYS A 286 19.39 -14.91 16.98
CA LYS A 286 20.27 -16.08 16.76
C LYS A 286 19.66 -17.16 15.86
N ALA A 287 18.37 -17.36 15.92
CA ALA A 287 17.67 -18.31 15.04
C ALA A 287 17.82 -17.97 13.54
N LEU A 288 18.04 -16.70 13.22
CA LEU A 288 18.25 -16.21 11.86
C LEU A 288 19.64 -16.45 11.34
N GLN A 289 20.61 -16.71 12.21
CA GLN A 289 22.01 -16.95 11.85
C GLN A 289 22.34 -18.43 11.62
N TRP A 290 21.52 -19.36 12.16
CA TRP A 290 21.85 -20.79 12.25
C TRP A 290 20.82 -21.67 11.53
N GLY A 291 20.61 -21.42 10.25
CA GLY A 291 19.95 -22.40 9.37
C GLY A 291 18.43 -22.34 9.31
N SER A 292 17.79 -21.34 9.87
CA SER A 292 16.37 -21.07 9.60
C SER A 292 16.22 -20.44 8.23
N ASP A 293 15.45 -21.08 7.36
CA ASP A 293 15.22 -20.60 6.00
C ASP A 293 14.31 -19.36 5.96
N HIS A 294 13.40 -19.23 6.93
CA HIS A 294 12.57 -18.05 7.18
C HIS A 294 12.00 -18.13 8.60
N VAL A 295 11.73 -16.98 9.21
CA VAL A 295 11.22 -16.88 10.58
C VAL A 295 10.12 -15.81 10.61
N SER A 296 9.01 -16.09 11.32
CA SER A 296 8.00 -15.05 11.55
C SER A 296 8.52 -13.98 12.50
N ALA A 297 8.26 -12.72 12.17
CA ALA A 297 8.43 -11.58 13.07
C ALA A 297 7.12 -11.25 13.78
N THR A 298 7.19 -10.55 14.92
CA THR A 298 5.99 -9.96 15.50
C THR A 298 5.43 -8.87 14.57
N PRO A 299 4.13 -8.65 14.55
CA PRO A 299 3.52 -7.63 13.70
C PRO A 299 4.14 -6.25 13.92
N GLU A 300 4.33 -5.86 15.16
CA GLU A 300 4.87 -4.55 15.55
C GLU A 300 6.30 -4.35 15.04
N PHE A 301 7.14 -5.38 15.15
CA PHE A 301 8.50 -5.31 14.62
C PHE A 301 8.52 -5.34 13.10
N GLY A 302 7.72 -6.19 12.48
CA GLY A 302 7.60 -6.27 11.02
C GLY A 302 7.19 -4.93 10.41
N GLU A 303 6.17 -4.27 10.97
CA GLU A 303 5.73 -2.92 10.58
C GLU A 303 6.84 -1.89 10.75
N PHE A 304 7.54 -1.93 11.87
CA PHE A 304 8.61 -1.00 12.14
C PHE A 304 9.72 -1.10 11.09
N VAL A 305 10.16 -2.33 10.75
CA VAL A 305 11.15 -2.56 9.69
C VAL A 305 10.67 -2.02 8.34
N VAL A 306 9.45 -2.39 7.94
CA VAL A 306 8.85 -1.94 6.68
C VAL A 306 8.75 -0.43 6.62
N SER A 307 8.31 0.21 7.71
CA SER A 307 8.21 1.68 7.79
C SER A 307 9.57 2.35 7.58
N LYS A 308 10.63 1.83 8.20
CA LYS A 308 12.01 2.35 8.04
C LYS A 308 12.51 2.21 6.61
N MET A 309 12.31 1.05 5.99
CA MET A 309 12.72 0.81 4.60
C MET A 309 11.93 1.66 3.62
N THR A 310 10.61 1.77 3.78
CA THR A 310 9.75 2.62 2.94
C THR A 310 10.09 4.10 3.07
N LYS A 311 10.47 4.55 4.27
CA LYS A 311 10.93 5.93 4.46
C LYS A 311 12.24 6.19 3.70
N LYS A 312 13.17 5.26 3.73
CA LYS A 312 14.41 5.34 2.94
C LYS A 312 14.15 5.29 1.45
N GLU A 313 13.24 4.41 0.99
CA GLU A 313 12.79 4.33 -0.40
C GLU A 313 12.36 5.69 -0.97
N LYS A 314 11.65 6.49 -0.18
CA LYS A 314 11.14 7.81 -0.59
C LYS A 314 12.23 8.89 -0.67
N THR A 315 13.41 8.63 -0.14
CA THR A 315 14.52 9.59 -0.10
C THR A 315 15.61 9.27 -1.14
N LEU A 316 15.47 8.17 -1.88
CA LEU A 316 16.30 7.75 -3.00
C LEU A 316 15.75 8.25 -4.33
#